data_dbbc9380a62ef9c240c3b4122a18f1ae
#
_entry.id   dbbc9380a62ef9c240c3b4122a18f1ae
#
_cell.length_a   1.000
_cell.length_b   1.000
_cell.length_c   1.000
_cell.angle_alpha   90.00
_cell.angle_beta   90.00
_cell.angle_gamma   90.00
#
_symmetry.space_group_name_H-M   'P 1'
#
loop_
_entity.id
_entity.type
_entity.pdbx_description
1 polymer ?
#
loop_
_entity_poly.entity_id
_entity_poly.type
_entity_poly.pdbx_seq_one_letter_code
_entity_poly.pdbx_strand_id
1 'polypeptide(L)'
;MIIEGNAIRSSHARAETKNVARATISPVRRAGNTFFKLLYRYTHTRAWRHNERLAHGVTLERDEAGRLNGMRIRGRKLACVNDLMTGQPESGAALRECHLIATGPSVNTIEYRALPMQHVLGVNGAIALAAKQGVRFDYYCIVDTGFVRNRPDLVERVIAESLTLFATPLVLWHIVERFGIERIRCRVFILDDMLFPAGRRAPAPRELRAHYSPRALALFDAPQPLGFSLDLRSGVFDGRTVAYAGLQVLAALGFKRLYLHGVDMGATKRTPRFYESAGDMQPSYLDENFADFIEPSFRHAAALLAQRGIDVRNLSLESALGDDIFPKLHWQSLAQSAVRTPVDTHERALALV
;
A
#
# COMPACT_ATOMS: atom_id res chain seq x y z
N MET A 1 -6.56 46.74 56.58
CA MET A 1 -5.61 47.24 55.60
C MET A 1 -5.68 46.30 54.40
N ILE A 2 -6.31 46.76 53.34
CA ILE A 2 -6.75 46.02 52.16
C ILE A 2 -5.58 45.94 51.20
N ILE A 3 -5.30 44.76 50.64
CA ILE A 3 -4.48 44.62 49.43
C ILE A 3 -5.23 43.69 48.48
N GLU A 4 -5.63 44.26 47.35
CA GLU A 4 -6.33 43.65 46.25
C GLU A 4 -5.48 42.63 45.49
N GLY A 5 -6.03 41.48 45.16
CA GLY A 5 -5.43 40.46 44.32
C GLY A 5 -5.81 40.63 42.85
N ASN A 6 -4.82 40.77 41.98
CA ASN A 6 -4.99 40.85 40.52
C ASN A 6 -5.31 39.48 39.95
N ALA A 7 -6.48 39.32 39.37
CA ALA A 7 -6.90 38.15 38.59
C ALA A 7 -6.32 38.24 37.17
N ILE A 8 -5.38 37.35 36.86
CA ILE A 8 -4.90 37.16 35.48
C ILE A 8 -5.95 36.35 34.70
N ARG A 9 -6.59 37.00 33.74
CA ARG A 9 -7.48 36.40 32.76
C ARG A 9 -6.64 35.55 31.81
N SER A 10 -6.74 34.21 31.88
CA SER A 10 -6.30 33.33 30.85
C SER A 10 -7.25 33.34 29.66
N SER A 11 -6.82 33.91 28.55
CA SER A 11 -7.51 33.88 27.26
C SER A 11 -7.41 32.45 26.71
N HIS A 12 -8.53 31.74 26.76
CA HIS A 12 -8.68 30.48 26.02
C HIS A 12 -8.73 30.81 24.52
N ALA A 13 -7.64 30.55 23.82
CA ALA A 13 -7.64 30.46 22.37
C ALA A 13 -8.45 29.20 21.99
N ARG A 14 -9.70 29.40 21.60
CA ARG A 14 -10.51 28.41 20.90
C ARG A 14 -9.82 28.09 19.57
N ALA A 15 -9.24 26.90 19.45
CA ALA A 15 -8.85 26.35 18.17
C ALA A 15 -10.12 26.15 17.33
N GLU A 16 -10.29 26.98 16.31
CA GLU A 16 -11.27 26.78 15.25
C GLU A 16 -10.90 25.49 14.49
N THR A 17 -11.53 24.39 14.83
CA THR A 17 -11.59 23.21 13.98
C THR A 17 -12.37 23.57 12.72
N LYS A 18 -11.66 23.95 11.65
CA LYS A 18 -12.24 24.10 10.32
C LYS A 18 -12.91 22.79 9.95
N ASN A 19 -14.23 22.76 9.95
CA ASN A 19 -15.07 21.73 9.37
C ASN A 19 -14.71 21.62 7.88
N VAL A 20 -13.84 20.68 7.53
CA VAL A 20 -13.64 20.29 6.14
C VAL A 20 -14.93 19.62 5.69
N ALA A 21 -15.70 20.31 4.86
CA ALA A 21 -16.95 19.81 4.31
C ALA A 21 -16.70 18.44 3.69
N ARG A 22 -17.25 17.39 4.30
CA ARG A 22 -17.29 16.03 3.74
C ARG A 22 -17.97 16.13 2.38
N ALA A 23 -17.23 15.96 1.29
CA ALA A 23 -17.79 15.81 -0.03
C ALA A 23 -18.61 14.50 -0.05
N THR A 24 -19.86 14.58 0.34
CA THR A 24 -20.81 13.47 0.28
C THR A 24 -21.19 13.29 -1.18
N ILE A 25 -20.92 12.10 -1.73
CA ILE A 25 -21.41 11.71 -3.08
C ILE A 25 -22.92 11.94 -3.09
N SER A 26 -23.41 12.75 -4.05
CA SER A 26 -24.84 13.08 -4.13
C SER A 26 -25.70 11.82 -4.20
N PRO A 27 -26.92 11.80 -3.61
CA PRO A 27 -27.83 10.66 -3.66
C PRO A 27 -28.13 10.18 -5.08
N VAL A 28 -28.25 11.10 -6.04
CA VAL A 28 -28.47 10.81 -7.48
C VAL A 28 -27.29 10.04 -8.07
N ARG A 29 -26.06 10.41 -7.74
CA ARG A 29 -24.86 9.69 -8.14
C ARG A 29 -24.79 8.27 -7.56
N ARG A 30 -25.20 8.08 -6.29
CA ARG A 30 -25.28 6.77 -5.67
C ARG A 30 -26.29 5.86 -6.37
N ALA A 31 -27.47 6.38 -6.69
CA ALA A 31 -28.50 5.64 -7.41
C ALA A 31 -28.02 5.23 -8.81
N GLY A 32 -27.43 6.15 -9.58
CA GLY A 32 -26.84 5.87 -10.89
C GLY A 32 -25.77 4.77 -10.84
N ASN A 33 -24.81 4.88 -9.93
CA ASN A 33 -23.75 3.88 -9.76
C ASN A 33 -24.32 2.49 -9.40
N THR A 34 -25.38 2.43 -8.58
CA THR A 34 -26.03 1.17 -8.21
C THR A 34 -26.76 0.55 -9.40
N PHE A 35 -27.47 1.36 -10.19
CA PHE A 35 -28.15 0.90 -11.39
C PHE A 35 -27.17 0.30 -12.41
N PHE A 36 -26.09 1.02 -12.74
CA PHE A 36 -25.08 0.51 -13.68
C PHE A 36 -24.39 -0.75 -13.18
N LYS A 37 -24.13 -0.85 -11.88
CA LYS A 37 -23.60 -2.07 -11.26
C LYS A 37 -24.52 -3.27 -11.46
N LEU A 38 -25.82 -3.11 -11.23
CA LEU A 38 -26.81 -4.18 -11.43
C LEU A 38 -26.90 -4.56 -12.89
N LEU A 39 -27.01 -3.58 -13.79
CA LEU A 39 -27.04 -3.81 -15.23
C LEU A 39 -25.80 -4.60 -15.69
N TYR A 40 -24.60 -4.22 -15.21
CA TYR A 40 -23.36 -4.91 -15.54
C TYR A 40 -23.37 -6.37 -15.07
N ARG A 41 -23.88 -6.65 -13.86
CA ARG A 41 -24.02 -8.01 -13.34
C ARG A 41 -24.95 -8.89 -14.16
N TYR A 42 -26.01 -8.31 -14.72
CA TYR A 42 -26.96 -9.02 -15.57
C TYR A 42 -26.39 -9.31 -16.97
N THR A 43 -25.59 -8.41 -17.51
CA THR A 43 -25.08 -8.50 -18.88
C THR A 43 -23.74 -9.24 -19.00
N HIS A 44 -23.01 -9.45 -17.89
CA HIS A 44 -21.68 -10.04 -17.91
C HIS A 44 -21.58 -11.32 -17.08
N THR A 45 -20.75 -12.26 -17.53
CA THR A 45 -20.47 -13.51 -16.81
C THR A 45 -19.73 -13.25 -15.50
N ARG A 46 -19.70 -14.28 -14.62
CA ARG A 46 -19.03 -14.19 -13.30
C ARG A 46 -17.58 -13.71 -13.40
N ALA A 47 -16.86 -14.12 -14.46
CA ALA A 47 -15.47 -13.75 -14.68
C ALA A 47 -15.23 -12.24 -14.93
N TRP A 48 -16.29 -11.48 -15.25
CA TRP A 48 -16.21 -10.03 -15.47
C TRP A 48 -16.73 -9.19 -14.28
N ARG A 49 -17.41 -9.80 -13.32
CA ARG A 49 -18.16 -9.07 -12.27
C ARG A 49 -17.32 -8.19 -11.37
N HIS A 50 -16.03 -8.45 -11.23
CA HIS A 50 -15.12 -7.58 -10.47
C HIS A 50 -15.00 -6.17 -11.07
N ASN A 51 -15.33 -6.00 -12.38
CA ASN A 51 -15.29 -4.71 -13.07
C ASN A 51 -16.58 -3.87 -12.91
N GLU A 52 -17.61 -4.38 -12.25
CA GLU A 52 -18.94 -3.75 -12.17
C GLU A 52 -18.94 -2.29 -11.69
N ARG A 53 -17.96 -1.90 -10.90
CA ARG A 53 -17.83 -0.51 -10.38
C ARG A 53 -17.01 0.39 -11.29
N LEU A 54 -16.10 -0.18 -12.08
CA LEU A 54 -15.27 0.56 -13.03
C LEU A 54 -15.97 0.79 -14.38
N ALA A 55 -16.96 -0.04 -14.71
CA ALA A 55 -17.63 -0.04 -16.02
C ALA A 55 -18.31 1.29 -16.37
N HIS A 56 -18.62 2.14 -15.38
CA HIS A 56 -19.24 3.43 -15.60
C HIS A 56 -18.29 4.59 -15.30
N GLY A 57 -17.92 5.32 -16.35
CA GLY A 57 -17.13 6.56 -16.24
C GLY A 57 -15.64 6.36 -16.04
N VAL A 58 -15.12 5.13 -16.21
CA VAL A 58 -13.70 4.83 -16.19
C VAL A 58 -13.27 4.26 -17.52
N THR A 59 -12.22 4.83 -18.12
CA THR A 59 -11.54 4.28 -19.30
C THR A 59 -10.12 3.92 -18.91
N LEU A 60 -9.71 2.70 -19.20
CA LEU A 60 -8.37 2.18 -18.93
C LEU A 60 -7.56 2.17 -20.22
N GLU A 61 -6.37 2.73 -20.18
CA GLU A 61 -5.42 2.76 -21.28
C GLU A 61 -4.41 1.64 -21.06
N ARG A 62 -4.14 0.85 -22.13
CA ARG A 62 -3.16 -0.27 -22.08
C ARG A 62 -2.18 -0.15 -23.23
N ASP A 63 -0.94 -0.61 -23.01
CA ASP A 63 0.06 -0.70 -24.06
C ASP A 63 -0.20 -1.92 -24.98
N GLU A 64 0.64 -2.06 -26.03
CA GLU A 64 0.55 -3.15 -27.02
C GLU A 64 0.71 -4.54 -26.37
N ALA A 65 1.47 -4.65 -25.28
CA ALA A 65 1.58 -5.87 -24.49
C ALA A 65 0.37 -6.08 -23.56
N GLY A 66 -0.59 -5.17 -23.58
CA GLY A 66 -1.81 -5.21 -22.79
C GLY A 66 -1.62 -4.83 -21.32
N ARG A 67 -0.50 -4.23 -20.95
CA ARG A 67 -0.21 -3.76 -19.60
C ARG A 67 -0.88 -2.41 -19.36
N LEU A 68 -1.39 -2.22 -18.15
CA LEU A 68 -2.09 -1.00 -17.77
C LEU A 68 -1.10 0.17 -17.68
N ASN A 69 -1.31 1.23 -18.47
CA ASN A 69 -0.43 2.39 -18.49
C ASN A 69 -1.15 3.72 -18.32
N GLY A 70 -2.48 3.74 -18.26
CA GLY A 70 -3.24 4.96 -18.06
C GLY A 70 -4.68 4.73 -17.63
N MET A 71 -5.28 5.79 -17.10
CA MET A 71 -6.67 5.79 -16.63
C MET A 71 -7.31 7.16 -16.85
N ARG A 72 -8.55 7.16 -17.35
CA ARG A 72 -9.43 8.34 -17.38
C ARG A 72 -10.62 8.11 -16.48
N ILE A 73 -10.96 9.09 -15.70
CA ILE A 73 -12.15 9.08 -14.85
C ILE A 73 -13.03 10.23 -15.28
N ARG A 74 -14.22 9.91 -15.80
CA ARG A 74 -15.18 10.89 -16.37
C ARG A 74 -14.53 11.79 -17.44
N GLY A 75 -13.78 11.17 -18.34
CA GLY A 75 -13.07 11.86 -19.42
C GLY A 75 -11.78 12.58 -19.01
N ARG A 76 -11.53 12.81 -17.72
CA ARG A 76 -10.30 13.45 -17.22
C ARG A 76 -9.19 12.43 -17.04
N LYS A 77 -8.03 12.68 -17.66
CA LYS A 77 -6.86 11.81 -17.55
C LYS A 77 -6.24 11.94 -16.15
N LEU A 78 -5.99 10.80 -15.50
CA LEU A 78 -5.16 10.75 -14.28
C LEU A 78 -3.69 10.71 -14.72
N ALA A 79 -2.88 11.64 -14.21
CA ALA A 79 -1.44 11.59 -14.42
C ALA A 79 -0.85 10.37 -13.70
N CYS A 80 -0.10 9.53 -14.43
CA CYS A 80 0.55 8.35 -13.87
C CYS A 80 1.97 8.20 -14.39
N VAL A 81 2.77 7.41 -13.67
CA VAL A 81 4.20 7.17 -13.95
C VAL A 81 4.48 5.73 -14.39
N ASN A 82 3.49 5.01 -14.90
CA ASN A 82 3.63 3.62 -15.29
C ASN A 82 4.73 3.40 -16.34
N ASP A 83 4.96 4.35 -17.22
CA ASP A 83 5.99 4.27 -18.26
C ASP A 83 7.39 4.60 -17.74
N LEU A 84 7.51 5.31 -16.62
CA LEU A 84 8.78 5.79 -16.08
C LEU A 84 9.46 4.78 -15.14
N MET A 85 8.72 3.80 -14.61
CA MET A 85 9.25 2.85 -13.63
C MET A 85 9.66 1.52 -14.29
N THR A 86 10.53 1.60 -15.28
CA THR A 86 11.08 0.41 -15.97
C THR A 86 12.49 0.05 -15.49
N GLY A 87 13.02 0.75 -14.48
CA GLY A 87 14.41 0.65 -14.09
C GLY A 87 14.76 -0.69 -13.46
N GLN A 88 15.61 -1.46 -14.13
CA GLN A 88 16.52 -2.35 -13.40
C GLN A 88 17.45 -1.47 -12.55
N PRO A 89 17.80 -1.85 -11.32
CA PRO A 89 18.78 -1.11 -10.55
C PRO A 89 20.08 -1.04 -11.36
N GLU A 90 20.66 0.15 -11.45
CA GLU A 90 21.97 0.32 -12.05
C GLU A 90 22.95 -0.66 -11.45
N SER A 91 23.64 -1.41 -12.30
CA SER A 91 24.68 -2.35 -11.89
C SER A 91 25.76 -1.59 -11.12
N GLY A 92 25.88 -1.85 -9.82
CA GLY A 92 26.90 -1.24 -8.96
C GLY A 92 26.38 -0.48 -7.74
N ALA A 93 25.06 -0.28 -7.58
CA ALA A 93 24.53 0.32 -6.37
C ALA A 93 24.70 -0.62 -5.17
N ALA A 94 25.23 -0.10 -4.08
CA ALA A 94 25.26 -0.76 -2.77
C ALA A 94 23.90 -1.37 -2.44
N LEU A 95 23.85 -2.46 -1.67
CA LEU A 95 22.65 -3.18 -1.29
C LEU A 95 21.54 -2.20 -0.85
N ARG A 96 20.62 -1.89 -1.76
CA ARG A 96 19.52 -0.96 -1.48
C ARG A 96 18.58 -1.62 -0.49
N GLU A 97 18.28 -0.90 0.59
CA GLU A 97 17.36 -1.34 1.62
C GLU A 97 16.09 -0.49 1.63
N CYS A 98 14.98 -1.10 2.04
CA CYS A 98 13.70 -0.41 2.21
C CYS A 98 12.93 -0.98 3.40
N HIS A 99 12.26 -0.09 4.13
CA HIS A 99 11.37 -0.43 5.23
C HIS A 99 9.92 -0.43 4.74
N LEU A 100 9.25 -1.60 4.82
CA LEU A 100 7.82 -1.72 4.58
C LEU A 100 7.09 -1.55 5.90
N ILE A 101 6.34 -0.48 6.06
CA ILE A 101 5.58 -0.19 7.27
C ILE A 101 4.10 -0.54 7.04
N ALA A 102 3.66 -1.65 7.65
CA ALA A 102 2.28 -2.06 7.72
C ALA A 102 1.58 -1.45 8.95
N THR A 103 0.48 -2.04 9.40
CA THR A 103 -0.41 -1.36 10.35
C THR A 103 -0.70 -2.14 11.62
N GLY A 104 -0.02 -3.25 11.84
CA GLY A 104 -0.18 -4.03 13.06
C GLY A 104 0.28 -3.29 14.32
N PRO A 105 -0.18 -3.71 15.49
CA PRO A 105 0.08 -3.02 16.76
C PRO A 105 1.56 -3.00 17.17
N SER A 106 2.40 -3.92 16.69
CA SER A 106 3.84 -3.94 16.97
C SER A 106 4.57 -2.67 16.50
N VAL A 107 3.98 -1.90 15.58
CA VAL A 107 4.47 -0.57 15.18
C VAL A 107 4.65 0.36 16.39
N ASN A 108 3.80 0.23 17.42
CA ASN A 108 3.86 1.06 18.63
C ASN A 108 5.08 0.77 19.51
N THR A 109 5.76 -0.35 19.31
CA THR A 109 6.97 -0.73 20.09
C THR A 109 8.27 -0.20 19.47
N ILE A 110 8.18 0.41 18.29
CA ILE A 110 9.33 0.87 17.51
C ILE A 110 9.52 2.39 17.71
N GLU A 111 10.71 2.78 18.08
CA GLU A 111 11.10 4.19 18.12
C GLU A 111 11.68 4.61 16.75
N TYR A 112 10.81 5.06 15.86
CA TYR A 112 11.19 5.36 14.47
C TYR A 112 12.22 6.47 14.33
N ARG A 113 12.31 7.39 15.28
CA ARG A 113 13.32 8.46 15.27
C ARG A 113 14.74 7.95 15.45
N ALA A 114 14.89 6.77 16.07
CA ALA A 114 16.17 6.10 16.26
C ALA A 114 16.58 5.21 15.09
N LEU A 115 15.66 4.94 14.12
CA LEU A 115 15.93 4.07 12.99
C LEU A 115 16.46 4.86 11.78
N PRO A 116 17.62 4.47 11.23
CA PRO A 116 18.13 5.03 9.99
C PRO A 116 17.41 4.41 8.79
N MET A 117 16.31 4.99 8.36
CA MET A 117 15.54 4.50 7.23
C MET A 117 15.84 5.36 5.99
N GLN A 118 16.49 4.78 4.98
CA GLN A 118 16.80 5.48 3.72
C GLN A 118 15.59 5.54 2.80
N HIS A 119 14.89 4.40 2.64
CA HIS A 119 13.68 4.30 1.84
C HIS A 119 12.56 3.66 2.65
N VAL A 120 11.36 4.20 2.50
CA VAL A 120 10.19 3.74 3.25
C VAL A 120 8.98 3.59 2.32
N LEU A 121 8.38 2.40 2.35
CA LEU A 121 7.06 2.15 1.76
C LEU A 121 6.03 1.99 2.87
N GLY A 122 5.02 2.86 2.88
CA GLY A 122 3.88 2.74 3.79
C GLY A 122 2.70 2.03 3.16
N VAL A 123 1.86 1.40 3.97
CA VAL A 123 0.59 0.85 3.51
C VAL A 123 -0.57 1.33 4.37
N ASN A 124 -1.74 1.56 3.76
CA ASN A 124 -2.99 1.95 4.44
C ASN A 124 -2.77 3.06 5.50
N GLY A 125 -2.94 2.76 6.79
CA GLY A 125 -2.84 3.73 7.88
C GLY A 125 -1.44 4.14 8.32
N ALA A 126 -0.37 3.61 7.71
CA ALA A 126 1.02 3.90 8.09
C ALA A 126 1.36 5.41 8.06
N ILE A 127 0.69 6.20 7.22
CA ILE A 127 0.87 7.67 7.14
C ILE A 127 0.67 8.37 8.49
N ALA A 128 -0.04 7.75 9.43
CA ALA A 128 -0.19 8.30 10.77
C ALA A 128 1.15 8.51 11.50
N LEU A 129 2.19 7.73 11.16
CA LEU A 129 3.54 7.87 11.72
C LEU A 129 4.25 9.15 11.27
N ALA A 130 3.90 9.71 10.12
CA ALA A 130 4.48 10.98 9.68
C ALA A 130 4.26 12.10 10.71
N ALA A 131 3.05 12.21 11.25
CA ALA A 131 2.76 13.19 12.29
C ALA A 131 3.22 12.76 13.69
N LYS A 132 3.16 11.46 14.00
CA LYS A 132 3.47 10.95 15.34
C LYS A 132 4.98 10.87 15.60
N GLN A 133 5.75 10.41 14.62
CA GLN A 133 7.17 10.08 14.77
C GLN A 133 8.07 10.67 13.66
N GLY A 134 7.55 11.50 12.78
CA GLY A 134 8.33 12.16 11.73
C GLY A 134 8.76 11.24 10.58
N VAL A 135 8.12 10.08 10.41
CA VAL A 135 8.46 9.15 9.33
C VAL A 135 8.12 9.77 7.98
N ARG A 136 9.08 9.76 7.06
CA ARG A 136 8.90 10.19 5.66
C ARG A 136 8.72 8.96 4.78
N PHE A 137 7.79 9.03 3.85
CA PHE A 137 7.48 7.94 2.93
C PHE A 137 7.90 8.32 1.50
N ASP A 138 8.68 7.47 0.84
CA ASP A 138 9.03 7.60 -0.57
C ASP A 138 8.00 6.92 -1.46
N TYR A 139 7.46 5.80 -0.95
CA TYR A 139 6.49 4.94 -1.63
C TYR A 139 5.29 4.69 -0.73
N TYR A 140 4.15 4.47 -1.37
CA TYR A 140 2.93 4.14 -0.65
C TYR A 140 2.09 3.13 -1.43
N CYS A 141 1.45 2.16 -0.76
CA CYS A 141 0.62 1.17 -1.42
C CYS A 141 -0.78 1.12 -0.79
N ILE A 142 -1.82 1.32 -1.60
CA ILE A 142 -3.22 1.20 -1.21
C ILE A 142 -3.94 0.36 -2.26
N VAL A 143 -4.34 -0.87 -1.87
CA VAL A 143 -5.12 -1.77 -2.73
C VAL A 143 -6.52 -2.04 -2.17
N ASP A 144 -6.76 -1.67 -0.91
CA ASP A 144 -8.04 -1.84 -0.21
C ASP A 144 -8.95 -0.62 -0.36
N THR A 145 -10.06 -0.81 -1.06
CA THR A 145 -11.11 0.23 -1.18
C THR A 145 -11.86 0.48 0.13
N GLY A 146 -11.85 -0.47 1.06
CA GLY A 146 -12.40 -0.32 2.41
C GLY A 146 -11.65 0.76 3.17
N PHE A 147 -10.32 0.77 3.10
CA PHE A 147 -9.49 1.79 3.71
C PHE A 147 -9.82 3.19 3.17
N VAL A 148 -9.97 3.36 1.85
CA VAL A 148 -10.32 4.67 1.25
C VAL A 148 -11.68 5.19 1.73
N ARG A 149 -12.63 4.28 1.92
CA ARG A 149 -13.98 4.67 2.39
C ARG A 149 -14.03 5.00 3.87
N ASN A 150 -13.30 4.24 4.66
CA ASN A 150 -13.40 4.29 6.12
C ASN A 150 -12.42 5.28 6.75
N ARG A 151 -11.24 5.50 6.11
CA ARG A 151 -10.21 6.41 6.60
C ARG A 151 -9.80 7.44 5.56
N PRO A 152 -10.77 8.23 5.07
CA PRO A 152 -10.50 9.28 4.09
C PRO A 152 -9.54 10.36 4.62
N ASP A 153 -9.53 10.60 5.91
CA ASP A 153 -8.60 11.49 6.60
C ASP A 153 -7.13 11.11 6.36
N LEU A 154 -6.81 9.82 6.43
CA LEU A 154 -5.47 9.31 6.16
C LEU A 154 -5.16 9.28 4.66
N VAL A 155 -6.14 8.91 3.83
CA VAL A 155 -5.97 8.92 2.37
C VAL A 155 -5.69 10.33 1.84
N GLU A 156 -6.39 11.36 2.34
CA GLU A 156 -6.15 12.75 1.95
C GLU A 156 -4.70 13.17 2.23
N ARG A 157 -4.13 12.72 3.35
CA ARG A 157 -2.73 12.96 3.68
C ARG A 157 -1.79 12.27 2.70
N VAL A 158 -2.04 10.99 2.37
CA VAL A 158 -1.20 10.24 1.42
C VAL A 158 -1.16 10.92 0.05
N ILE A 159 -2.31 11.32 -0.50
CA ILE A 159 -2.37 11.93 -1.84
C ILE A 159 -1.80 13.35 -1.89
N ALA A 160 -1.60 13.99 -0.75
CA ALA A 160 -1.00 15.33 -0.63
C ALA A 160 0.53 15.29 -0.50
N GLU A 161 1.13 14.13 -0.15
CA GLU A 161 2.57 13.99 0.06
C GLU A 161 3.34 13.86 -1.26
N SER A 162 4.64 14.21 -1.20
CA SER A 162 5.58 14.03 -2.33
C SER A 162 6.15 12.59 -2.33
N LEU A 163 5.33 11.62 -2.72
CA LEU A 163 5.68 10.20 -2.75
C LEU A 163 5.17 9.55 -4.05
N THR A 164 5.47 8.26 -4.26
CA THR A 164 4.86 7.47 -5.33
C THR A 164 3.81 6.54 -4.73
N LEU A 165 2.54 6.77 -5.09
CA LEU A 165 1.40 5.95 -4.69
C LEU A 165 1.17 4.82 -5.69
N PHE A 166 1.27 3.59 -5.22
CA PHE A 166 0.88 2.36 -5.93
C PHE A 166 -0.55 2.01 -5.54
N ALA A 167 -1.47 2.05 -6.50
CA ALA A 167 -2.87 1.81 -6.21
C ALA A 167 -3.61 1.16 -7.38
N THR A 168 -4.63 0.34 -7.08
CA THR A 168 -5.46 -0.29 -8.11
C THR A 168 -6.44 0.71 -8.73
N PRO A 169 -6.92 0.47 -9.97
CA PRO A 169 -7.89 1.35 -10.62
C PRO A 169 -9.14 1.63 -9.77
N LEU A 170 -9.62 0.64 -9.04
CA LEU A 170 -10.80 0.81 -8.18
C LEU A 170 -10.51 1.71 -6.96
N VAL A 171 -9.34 1.61 -6.38
CA VAL A 171 -8.89 2.51 -5.31
C VAL A 171 -8.78 3.94 -5.84
N LEU A 172 -8.13 4.14 -6.99
CA LEU A 172 -7.98 5.45 -7.63
C LEU A 172 -9.33 6.07 -8.00
N TRP A 173 -10.27 5.26 -8.49
CA TRP A 173 -11.64 5.72 -8.72
C TRP A 173 -12.28 6.25 -7.43
N HIS A 174 -12.17 5.52 -6.31
CA HIS A 174 -12.72 5.97 -5.03
C HIS A 174 -12.03 7.26 -4.53
N ILE A 175 -10.73 7.39 -4.72
CA ILE A 175 -9.96 8.59 -4.36
C ILE A 175 -10.48 9.80 -5.17
N VAL A 176 -10.54 9.67 -6.50
CA VAL A 176 -10.99 10.76 -7.39
C VAL A 176 -12.46 11.12 -7.15
N GLU A 177 -13.34 10.13 -6.92
CA GLU A 177 -14.74 10.39 -6.60
C GLU A 177 -14.95 11.16 -5.29
N ARG A 178 -14.02 10.99 -4.36
CA ARG A 178 -14.11 11.63 -3.04
C ARG A 178 -13.42 12.97 -2.97
N PHE A 179 -12.23 13.08 -3.53
CA PHE A 179 -11.37 14.26 -3.35
C PHE A 179 -11.24 15.12 -4.61
N GLY A 180 -11.55 14.56 -5.78
CA GLY A 180 -11.23 15.19 -7.06
C GLY A 180 -9.79 14.87 -7.51
N ILE A 181 -9.58 14.90 -8.83
CA ILE A 181 -8.28 14.56 -9.44
C ILE A 181 -7.21 15.60 -9.11
N GLU A 182 -7.63 16.86 -8.93
CA GLU A 182 -6.77 18.01 -8.62
C GLU A 182 -6.18 17.97 -7.20
N ARG A 183 -6.70 17.13 -6.33
CA ARG A 183 -6.16 16.95 -4.97
C ARG A 183 -5.01 15.96 -4.90
N ILE A 184 -4.81 15.18 -5.96
CA ILE A 184 -3.73 14.19 -6.03
C ILE A 184 -2.45 14.91 -6.43
N ARG A 185 -1.53 15.06 -5.48
CA ARG A 185 -0.21 15.69 -5.67
C ARG A 185 0.92 14.68 -5.77
N CYS A 186 0.73 13.48 -5.23
CA CYS A 186 1.69 12.39 -5.32
C CYS A 186 1.79 11.88 -6.77
N ARG A 187 2.91 11.24 -7.09
CA ARG A 187 3.03 10.45 -8.32
C ARG A 187 2.19 9.19 -8.18
N VAL A 188 1.47 8.82 -9.22
CA VAL A 188 0.58 7.64 -9.20
C VAL A 188 1.12 6.56 -10.12
N PHE A 189 1.33 5.36 -9.59
CA PHE A 189 1.54 4.14 -10.37
C PHE A 189 0.28 3.27 -10.27
N ILE A 190 -0.31 2.93 -11.41
CA ILE A 190 -1.54 2.14 -11.46
C ILE A 190 -1.15 0.65 -11.43
N LEU A 191 -1.51 -0.03 -10.34
CA LEU A 191 -1.34 -1.47 -10.19
C LEU A 191 -2.54 -2.21 -10.78
N ASP A 192 -2.29 -3.17 -11.66
CA ASP A 192 -3.33 -4.14 -12.05
C ASP A 192 -3.36 -5.34 -11.08
N ASP A 193 -4.49 -6.00 -10.97
CA ASP A 193 -4.60 -7.26 -10.23
C ASP A 193 -4.46 -8.43 -11.21
N MET A 194 -3.54 -9.35 -10.92
CA MET A 194 -3.24 -10.48 -11.79
C MET A 194 -4.41 -11.47 -11.89
N LEU A 195 -5.20 -11.61 -10.83
CA LEU A 195 -6.34 -12.53 -10.78
C LEU A 195 -7.65 -11.85 -11.22
N PHE A 196 -7.76 -10.54 -11.03
CA PHE A 196 -8.96 -9.76 -11.34
C PHE A 196 -8.59 -8.47 -12.09
N PRO A 197 -8.01 -8.59 -13.30
CA PRO A 197 -7.48 -7.45 -14.04
C PRO A 197 -8.58 -6.45 -14.41
N ALA A 198 -8.31 -5.18 -14.18
CA ALA A 198 -9.26 -4.12 -14.42
C ALA A 198 -9.62 -4.01 -15.91
N GLY A 199 -10.93 -3.95 -16.22
CA GLY A 199 -11.44 -3.87 -17.57
C GLY A 199 -11.25 -5.13 -18.43
N ARG A 200 -10.86 -6.24 -17.82
CA ARG A 200 -10.69 -7.55 -18.49
C ARG A 200 -11.42 -8.66 -17.76
N ARG A 201 -11.52 -9.81 -18.41
CA ARG A 201 -12.00 -11.04 -17.81
C ARG A 201 -10.98 -11.60 -16.82
N ALA A 202 -11.41 -12.10 -15.67
CA ALA A 202 -10.56 -12.85 -14.77
C ALA A 202 -9.97 -14.08 -15.50
N PRO A 203 -8.64 -14.23 -15.57
CA PRO A 203 -8.00 -15.36 -16.26
C PRO A 203 -8.15 -16.65 -15.46
N ALA A 204 -8.19 -17.78 -16.15
CA ALA A 204 -8.01 -19.06 -15.48
C ALA A 204 -6.51 -19.26 -15.11
N PRO A 205 -6.18 -20.04 -14.07
CA PRO A 205 -4.79 -20.28 -13.66
C PRO A 205 -3.86 -20.75 -14.79
N ARG A 206 -4.37 -21.61 -15.69
CA ARG A 206 -3.65 -22.07 -16.88
C ARG A 206 -3.30 -20.93 -17.86
N GLU A 207 -4.18 -19.93 -17.97
CA GLU A 207 -3.99 -18.78 -18.85
C GLU A 207 -2.89 -17.86 -18.31
N LEU A 208 -2.82 -17.68 -16.98
CA LEU A 208 -1.73 -16.94 -16.35
C LEU A 208 -0.36 -17.56 -16.69
N ARG A 209 -0.23 -18.89 -16.62
CA ARG A 209 1.01 -19.59 -16.98
C ARG A 209 1.41 -19.43 -18.45
N ALA A 210 0.42 -19.35 -19.34
CA ALA A 210 0.66 -19.19 -20.78
C ALA A 210 1.07 -17.77 -21.19
N HIS A 211 0.60 -16.73 -20.46
CA HIS A 211 0.77 -15.34 -20.86
C HIS A 211 1.98 -14.65 -20.24
N TYR A 212 2.52 -15.17 -19.12
CA TYR A 212 3.57 -14.47 -18.38
C TYR A 212 4.87 -15.27 -18.30
N SER A 213 5.98 -14.56 -18.52
CA SER A 213 7.30 -15.13 -18.38
C SER A 213 7.57 -15.52 -16.92
N PRO A 214 8.21 -16.71 -16.68
CA PRO A 214 8.66 -17.08 -15.34
C PRO A 214 9.66 -16.11 -14.69
N ARG A 215 10.26 -15.20 -15.48
CA ARG A 215 11.10 -14.12 -14.94
C ARG A 215 10.30 -12.98 -14.33
N ALA A 216 9.11 -12.74 -14.87
CA ALA A 216 8.23 -11.65 -14.43
C ALA A 216 7.23 -12.11 -13.36
N LEU A 217 6.85 -13.40 -13.37
CA LEU A 217 5.78 -13.95 -12.57
C LEU A 217 6.13 -15.32 -12.03
N ALA A 218 6.00 -15.53 -10.73
CA ALA A 218 5.98 -16.84 -10.10
C ALA A 218 4.54 -17.22 -9.76
N LEU A 219 4.07 -18.37 -10.26
CA LEU A 219 2.83 -19.00 -9.85
C LEU A 219 3.19 -20.18 -8.95
N PHE A 220 2.52 -20.27 -7.81
CA PHE A 220 2.79 -21.29 -6.82
C PHE A 220 1.85 -22.48 -7.00
N ASP A 221 2.36 -23.66 -6.73
CA ASP A 221 1.57 -24.89 -6.75
C ASP A 221 0.80 -25.01 -5.44
N ALA A 222 -0.43 -24.52 -5.48
CA ALA A 222 -1.33 -24.47 -4.33
C ALA A 222 -2.76 -24.70 -4.79
N PRO A 223 -3.69 -25.17 -3.91
CA PRO A 223 -5.09 -25.36 -4.23
C PRO A 223 -5.77 -24.06 -4.70
N GLN A 224 -5.30 -22.93 -4.22
CA GLN A 224 -5.75 -21.59 -4.61
C GLN A 224 -4.76 -20.97 -5.61
N PRO A 225 -5.20 -20.07 -6.50
CA PRO A 225 -4.30 -19.36 -7.40
C PRO A 225 -3.47 -18.34 -6.61
N LEU A 226 -2.28 -18.76 -6.18
CA LEU A 226 -1.30 -17.93 -5.50
C LEU A 226 -0.16 -17.60 -6.46
N GLY A 227 0.48 -16.45 -6.26
CA GLY A 227 1.62 -16.05 -7.07
C GLY A 227 2.33 -14.83 -6.53
N PHE A 228 3.46 -14.50 -7.14
CA PHE A 228 4.26 -13.32 -6.82
C PHE A 228 4.73 -12.66 -8.11
N SER A 229 4.47 -11.37 -8.26
CA SER A 229 4.92 -10.60 -9.41
C SER A 229 6.25 -9.93 -9.13
N LEU A 230 7.16 -10.00 -10.10
CA LEU A 230 8.44 -9.30 -10.13
C LEU A 230 8.45 -8.18 -11.19
N ASP A 231 7.31 -8.01 -11.89
CA ASP A 231 7.10 -6.95 -12.87
C ASP A 231 5.78 -6.22 -12.57
N LEU A 232 5.87 -5.05 -11.98
CA LEU A 232 4.72 -4.23 -11.61
C LEU A 232 3.86 -3.83 -12.81
N ARG A 233 4.42 -3.75 -14.01
CA ARG A 233 3.69 -3.40 -15.23
C ARG A 233 2.73 -4.52 -15.64
N SER A 234 3.04 -5.76 -15.28
CA SER A 234 2.15 -6.90 -15.47
C SER A 234 1.04 -6.96 -14.41
N GLY A 235 1.26 -6.32 -13.25
CA GLY A 235 0.34 -6.30 -12.10
C GLY A 235 0.91 -7.00 -10.87
N VAL A 236 0.08 -7.15 -9.84
CA VAL A 236 0.43 -7.81 -8.56
C VAL A 236 -0.63 -8.84 -8.18
N PHE A 237 -0.26 -9.79 -7.30
CA PHE A 237 -1.22 -10.67 -6.63
C PHE A 237 -1.70 -10.02 -5.33
N ASP A 238 -2.98 -10.11 -5.05
CA ASP A 238 -3.61 -9.54 -3.85
C ASP A 238 -3.05 -10.14 -2.55
N GLY A 239 -2.82 -11.47 -2.50
CA GLY A 239 -2.33 -12.17 -1.29
C GLY A 239 -3.17 -11.93 -0.04
N ARG A 240 -4.36 -11.39 -0.17
CA ARG A 240 -5.32 -11.03 0.90
C ARG A 240 -4.80 -10.04 1.93
N THR A 241 -3.69 -9.36 1.63
CA THR A 241 -3.13 -8.31 2.49
C THR A 241 -2.31 -7.30 1.67
N VAL A 242 -2.49 -6.02 1.97
CA VAL A 242 -1.75 -4.95 1.30
C VAL A 242 -0.23 -5.05 1.54
N ALA A 243 0.21 -5.65 2.64
CA ALA A 243 1.63 -5.89 2.89
C ALA A 243 2.25 -6.81 1.83
N TYR A 244 1.49 -7.79 1.31
CA TYR A 244 1.94 -8.65 0.24
C TYR A 244 2.09 -7.93 -1.10
N ALA A 245 1.16 -7.03 -1.42
CA ALA A 245 1.28 -6.15 -2.58
C ALA A 245 2.51 -5.23 -2.45
N GLY A 246 2.71 -4.64 -1.26
CA GLY A 246 3.88 -3.81 -0.96
C GLY A 246 5.21 -4.58 -1.11
N LEU A 247 5.27 -5.84 -0.69
CA LEU A 247 6.44 -6.69 -0.84
C LEU A 247 6.79 -6.93 -2.32
N GLN A 248 5.78 -7.17 -3.17
CA GLN A 248 5.96 -7.28 -4.63
C GLN A 248 6.46 -5.97 -5.23
N VAL A 249 5.91 -4.82 -4.79
CA VAL A 249 6.37 -3.50 -5.22
C VAL A 249 7.85 -3.33 -4.92
N LEU A 250 8.30 -3.61 -3.70
CA LEU A 250 9.70 -3.43 -3.30
C LEU A 250 10.65 -4.39 -4.04
N ALA A 251 10.26 -5.65 -4.22
CA ALA A 251 11.04 -6.62 -4.97
C ALA A 251 11.22 -6.19 -6.43
N ALA A 252 10.15 -5.71 -7.08
CA ALA A 252 10.17 -5.24 -8.47
C ALA A 252 10.94 -3.91 -8.63
N LEU A 253 10.97 -3.04 -7.61
CA LEU A 253 11.81 -1.84 -7.57
C LEU A 253 13.30 -2.16 -7.36
N GLY A 254 13.65 -3.43 -7.15
CA GLY A 254 15.04 -3.89 -7.07
C GLY A 254 15.70 -3.75 -5.70
N PHE A 255 14.93 -3.51 -4.64
CA PHE A 255 15.47 -3.54 -3.27
C PHE A 255 15.94 -4.94 -2.91
N LYS A 256 17.08 -5.02 -2.20
CA LYS A 256 17.73 -6.30 -1.84
C LYS A 256 17.66 -6.63 -0.36
N ARG A 257 17.37 -5.64 0.48
CA ARG A 257 17.17 -5.83 1.92
C ARG A 257 15.87 -5.16 2.34
N LEU A 258 14.94 -5.95 2.89
CA LEU A 258 13.61 -5.50 3.24
C LEU A 258 13.36 -5.72 4.73
N TYR A 259 12.90 -4.68 5.41
CA TYR A 259 12.51 -4.73 6.81
C TYR A 259 11.00 -4.53 6.93
N LEU A 260 10.29 -5.54 7.46
CA LEU A 260 8.84 -5.52 7.62
C LEU A 260 8.48 -5.04 9.03
N HIS A 261 7.68 -3.99 9.12
CA HIS A 261 7.18 -3.42 10.37
C HIS A 261 5.66 -3.59 10.43
N GLY A 262 5.12 -3.96 11.58
CA GLY A 262 3.68 -4.08 11.75
C GLY A 262 3.02 -5.18 10.90
N VAL A 263 3.80 -6.17 10.46
CA VAL A 263 3.31 -7.36 9.75
C VAL A 263 3.01 -8.45 10.77
N ASP A 264 2.06 -8.19 11.68
CA ASP A 264 1.78 -9.03 12.84
C ASP A 264 0.94 -10.27 12.49
N MET A 265 -0.02 -10.13 11.59
CA MET A 265 -0.84 -11.21 10.99
C MET A 265 -1.54 -12.13 12.00
N GLY A 266 -1.80 -11.66 13.23
CA GLY A 266 -2.45 -12.47 14.26
C GLY A 266 -3.47 -11.69 15.05
N ALA A 267 -4.51 -12.38 15.59
CA ALA A 267 -5.53 -11.88 16.51
C ALA A 267 -6.15 -10.52 16.13
N THR A 268 -6.27 -10.25 14.82
CA THR A 268 -6.63 -8.92 14.28
C THR A 268 -8.06 -8.48 14.63
N LYS A 269 -8.92 -9.41 14.99
CA LYS A 269 -10.30 -9.10 15.42
C LYS A 269 -10.38 -8.45 16.80
N ARG A 270 -9.36 -8.66 17.64
CA ARG A 270 -9.35 -8.21 19.04
C ARG A 270 -8.37 -7.08 19.30
N THR A 271 -7.42 -6.87 18.41
CA THR A 271 -6.35 -5.89 18.60
C THR A 271 -6.47 -4.81 17.52
N PRO A 272 -6.66 -3.55 17.92
CA PRO A 272 -6.73 -2.44 16.96
C PRO A 272 -5.39 -2.26 16.24
N ARG A 273 -5.45 -1.77 15.00
CA ARG A 273 -4.26 -1.31 14.29
C ARG A 273 -3.65 -0.13 15.06
N PHE A 274 -2.35 0.10 14.91
CA PHE A 274 -1.62 1.11 15.69
C PHE A 274 -2.22 2.53 15.59
N TYR A 275 -2.99 2.84 14.57
CA TYR A 275 -3.64 4.12 14.35
C TYR A 275 -5.14 4.13 14.73
N GLU A 276 -5.68 3.02 15.16
CA GLU A 276 -7.07 2.84 15.60
C GLU A 276 -7.19 2.88 17.12
N SER A 277 -8.37 3.19 17.60
CA SER A 277 -8.79 2.99 18.99
C SER A 277 -9.81 1.86 19.08
N ALA A 278 -10.08 1.37 20.28
CA ALA A 278 -11.06 0.30 20.48
C ALA A 278 -12.48 0.67 19.97
N GLY A 279 -12.79 1.97 19.89
CA GLY A 279 -14.11 2.47 19.44
C GLY A 279 -14.24 2.68 17.94
N ASP A 280 -13.15 2.63 17.17
CA ASP A 280 -13.15 2.89 15.72
C ASP A 280 -12.42 1.81 14.90
N MET A 281 -12.33 0.60 15.45
CA MET A 281 -11.72 -0.55 14.76
C MET A 281 -12.43 -0.86 13.46
N GLN A 282 -11.64 -0.96 12.38
CA GLN A 282 -12.16 -1.38 11.08
C GLN A 282 -12.19 -2.91 10.97
N PRO A 283 -13.18 -3.49 10.28
CA PRO A 283 -13.23 -4.93 10.04
C PRO A 283 -11.92 -5.46 9.45
N SER A 284 -11.48 -6.61 9.92
CA SER A 284 -10.31 -7.32 9.41
C SER A 284 -10.71 -8.76 9.06
N TYR A 285 -10.24 -9.22 7.91
CA TYR A 285 -10.45 -10.58 7.41
C TYR A 285 -9.12 -11.35 7.34
N LEU A 286 -8.09 -10.86 8.04
CA LEU A 286 -6.76 -11.50 8.02
C LEU A 286 -6.83 -12.90 8.65
N ASP A 287 -7.53 -13.04 9.78
CA ASP A 287 -7.62 -14.31 10.49
C ASP A 287 -8.32 -15.40 9.65
N GLU A 288 -9.39 -15.04 8.92
CA GLU A 288 -10.11 -15.98 8.03
C GLU A 288 -9.30 -16.37 6.79
N ASN A 289 -8.43 -15.50 6.33
CA ASN A 289 -7.61 -15.75 5.12
C ASN A 289 -6.20 -16.24 5.46
N PHE A 290 -5.83 -16.35 6.73
CA PHE A 290 -4.45 -16.60 7.12
C PHE A 290 -3.94 -17.94 6.62
N ALA A 291 -4.60 -19.03 6.97
CA ALA A 291 -4.14 -20.39 6.66
C ALA A 291 -4.22 -20.73 5.17
N ASP A 292 -5.28 -20.28 4.49
CA ASP A 292 -5.53 -20.68 3.09
C ASP A 292 -4.84 -19.78 2.06
N PHE A 293 -4.54 -18.51 2.42
CA PHE A 293 -4.02 -17.54 1.46
C PHE A 293 -2.77 -16.81 1.95
N ILE A 294 -2.80 -16.22 3.16
CA ILE A 294 -1.75 -15.30 3.60
C ILE A 294 -0.46 -16.06 3.89
N GLU A 295 -0.49 -17.01 4.81
CA GLU A 295 0.69 -17.76 5.18
C GLU A 295 1.32 -18.50 3.98
N PRO A 296 0.56 -19.25 3.16
CA PRO A 296 1.13 -19.88 1.96
C PRO A 296 1.74 -18.90 0.97
N SER A 297 1.09 -17.73 0.76
CA SER A 297 1.63 -16.69 -0.12
C SER A 297 2.98 -16.18 0.38
N PHE A 298 3.09 -15.84 1.66
CA PHE A 298 4.34 -15.36 2.24
C PHE A 298 5.42 -16.43 2.28
N ARG A 299 5.08 -17.69 2.56
CA ARG A 299 6.02 -18.83 2.57
C ARG A 299 6.64 -19.06 1.19
N HIS A 300 5.83 -19.09 0.14
CA HIS A 300 6.32 -19.19 -1.23
C HIS A 300 7.12 -17.97 -1.67
N ALA A 301 6.67 -16.78 -1.28
CA ALA A 301 7.38 -15.54 -1.56
C ALA A 301 8.76 -15.53 -0.88
N ALA A 302 8.87 -15.97 0.37
CA ALA A 302 10.13 -16.04 1.09
C ALA A 302 11.16 -16.90 0.35
N ALA A 303 10.76 -18.09 -0.09
CA ALA A 303 11.63 -18.98 -0.87
C ALA A 303 12.07 -18.34 -2.20
N LEU A 304 11.13 -17.70 -2.93
CA LEU A 304 11.42 -17.00 -4.18
C LEU A 304 12.39 -15.83 -3.97
N LEU A 305 12.15 -15.00 -2.95
CA LEU A 305 12.95 -13.82 -2.66
C LEU A 305 14.38 -14.22 -2.25
N ALA A 306 14.53 -15.26 -1.43
CA ALA A 306 15.84 -15.82 -1.07
C ALA A 306 16.61 -16.29 -2.31
N GLN A 307 15.95 -17.00 -3.24
CA GLN A 307 16.55 -17.41 -4.53
C GLN A 307 16.99 -16.21 -5.40
N ARG A 308 16.36 -15.06 -5.23
CA ARG A 308 16.69 -13.80 -5.93
C ARG A 308 17.70 -12.91 -5.17
N GLY A 309 18.26 -13.42 -4.08
CA GLY A 309 19.19 -12.69 -3.24
C GLY A 309 18.56 -11.48 -2.54
N ILE A 310 17.27 -11.55 -2.22
CA ILE A 310 16.54 -10.53 -1.46
C ILE A 310 16.37 -11.03 -0.03
N ASP A 311 17.01 -10.33 0.92
CA ASP A 311 16.92 -10.62 2.34
C ASP A 311 15.73 -9.88 2.95
N VAL A 312 14.82 -10.61 3.61
CA VAL A 312 13.64 -10.04 4.27
C VAL A 312 13.67 -10.35 5.74
N ARG A 313 13.53 -9.33 6.58
CA ARG A 313 13.51 -9.43 8.04
C ARG A 313 12.21 -8.88 8.60
N ASN A 314 11.60 -9.60 9.53
CA ASN A 314 10.37 -9.15 10.18
C ASN A 314 10.67 -8.56 11.57
N LEU A 315 10.35 -7.27 11.74
CA LEU A 315 10.54 -6.56 13.01
C LEU A 315 9.35 -6.75 13.97
N SER A 316 8.26 -7.40 13.50
CA SER A 316 7.13 -7.79 14.34
C SER A 316 7.44 -9.14 15.00
N LEU A 317 8.02 -9.12 16.18
CA LEU A 317 8.52 -10.33 16.85
C LEU A 317 7.43 -11.36 17.14
N GLU A 318 6.23 -10.87 17.51
CA GLU A 318 5.03 -11.70 17.80
C GLU A 318 4.16 -11.96 16.55
N SER A 319 4.71 -11.78 15.35
CA SER A 319 3.97 -12.03 14.11
C SER A 319 3.58 -13.51 13.99
N ALA A 320 2.35 -13.76 13.50
CA ALA A 320 1.89 -15.11 13.19
C ALA A 320 2.64 -15.74 11.99
N LEU A 321 3.31 -14.93 11.14
CA LEU A 321 4.27 -15.44 10.18
C LEU A 321 5.49 -15.96 10.94
N GLY A 322 5.79 -17.25 10.76
CA GLY A 322 6.88 -17.93 11.45
C GLY A 322 8.26 -17.36 11.09
N ASP A 323 9.22 -17.62 11.96
CA ASP A 323 10.63 -17.24 11.78
C ASP A 323 11.27 -17.98 10.58
N ASP A 324 10.70 -19.12 10.20
CA ASP A 324 11.01 -19.91 9.02
C ASP A 324 10.55 -19.27 7.69
N ILE A 325 9.60 -18.32 7.76
CA ILE A 325 9.16 -17.54 6.60
C ILE A 325 10.05 -16.30 6.45
N PHE A 326 10.05 -15.45 7.48
CA PHE A 326 10.91 -14.27 7.54
C PHE A 326 11.57 -14.19 8.91
N PRO A 327 12.90 -14.35 9.00
CA PRO A 327 13.62 -14.27 10.26
C PRO A 327 13.30 -13.00 11.04
N LYS A 328 13.01 -13.15 12.31
CA LYS A 328 12.70 -12.03 13.19
C LYS A 328 13.96 -11.22 13.52
N LEU A 329 13.81 -9.92 13.65
CA LEU A 329 14.89 -9.03 14.01
C LEU A 329 14.39 -7.94 14.97
N HIS A 330 15.09 -7.75 16.09
CA HIS A 330 14.83 -6.61 16.96
C HIS A 330 15.24 -5.31 16.28
N TRP A 331 14.34 -4.32 16.25
CA TRP A 331 14.60 -3.03 15.62
C TRP A 331 15.84 -2.30 16.21
N GLN A 332 16.14 -2.51 17.50
CA GLN A 332 17.30 -1.94 18.15
C GLN A 332 18.63 -2.40 17.52
N SER A 333 18.65 -3.60 16.93
CA SER A 333 19.86 -4.09 16.23
C SER A 333 20.19 -3.25 15.01
N LEU A 334 19.16 -2.71 14.33
CA LEU A 334 19.34 -1.79 13.19
C LEU A 334 19.85 -0.44 13.65
N ALA A 335 19.30 0.10 14.73
CA ALA A 335 19.72 1.38 15.30
C ALA A 335 21.20 1.33 15.74
N GLN A 336 21.64 0.23 16.36
CA GLN A 336 23.02 0.04 16.80
C GLN A 336 24.01 -0.12 15.63
N SER A 337 23.60 -0.78 14.57
CA SER A 337 24.45 -0.98 13.37
C SER A 337 24.75 0.34 12.67
N ALA A 338 23.79 1.27 12.65
CA ALA A 338 23.96 2.59 12.04
C ALA A 338 24.94 3.49 12.80
N VAL A 339 25.02 3.36 14.13
CA VAL A 339 25.99 4.11 14.95
C VAL A 339 27.42 3.67 14.67
N ARG A 340 27.61 2.44 14.21
CA ARG A 340 28.95 1.87 13.91
C ARG A 340 29.48 2.19 12.52
N THR A 341 28.63 2.64 11.59
CA THR A 341 29.03 3.01 10.23
C THR A 341 28.80 4.51 10.05
N PRO A 342 29.86 5.37 10.08
CA PRO A 342 29.71 6.78 9.76
C PRO A 342 29.20 6.92 8.32
N VAL A 343 28.05 7.56 8.14
CA VAL A 343 27.51 7.89 6.82
C VAL A 343 28.43 8.92 6.18
N ASP A 344 29.09 8.56 5.10
CA ASP A 344 29.84 9.48 4.26
C ASP A 344 28.85 10.47 3.63
N THR A 345 28.89 11.72 4.09
CA THR A 345 27.91 12.78 3.80
C THR A 345 28.00 13.32 2.37
N HIS A 346 28.90 12.78 1.55
CA HIS A 346 29.19 13.33 0.22
C HIS A 346 28.28 12.84 -0.92
N GLU A 347 27.53 11.76 -0.78
CA GLU A 347 26.69 11.24 -1.89
C GLU A 347 25.28 11.84 -2.02
N ARG A 348 24.83 12.67 -1.07
CA ARG A 348 23.48 13.26 -1.14
C ARG A 348 23.31 14.39 -2.15
N ALA A 349 24.38 14.91 -2.75
CA ALA A 349 24.32 16.06 -3.64
C ALA A 349 24.10 15.70 -5.13
N LEU A 350 24.25 14.45 -5.55
CA LEU A 350 24.25 14.06 -6.97
C LEU A 350 22.99 13.30 -7.44
N ALA A 351 22.03 13.04 -6.58
CA ALA A 351 20.81 12.30 -6.94
C ALA A 351 19.58 13.21 -7.23
N LEU A 352 19.79 14.50 -7.44
CA LEU A 352 18.72 15.50 -7.70
C LEU A 352 18.95 16.29 -9.01
N VAL A 353 19.53 15.65 -10.02
CA VAL A 353 19.55 16.22 -11.39
C VAL A 353 18.79 15.29 -12.32
#